data_f1eefb49cae5f2a83f80dd7211c85e88
#
_entry.id   f1eefb49cae5f2a83f80dd7211c85e88
#
_cell.length_a   1.000
_cell.length_b   1.000
_cell.length_c   1.000
_cell.angle_alpha   90.00
_cell.angle_beta   90.00
_cell.angle_gamma   90.00
#
_symmetry.space_group_name_H-M   'P 1'
#
loop_
_entity.id
_entity.type
_entity.pdbx_description
1 polymer ?
#
loop_
_entity_poly.entity_id
_entity_poly.type
_entity_poly.pdbx_seq_one_letter_code
_entity_poly.pdbx_strand_id
1 'polypeptide(L)'
;MKRPDAITEDDLHAYVDGLLSDDDRAAVEAWLAERPEEQARVEEWRKQADILRNAFASYAAAHPHDASMLSPQTRDRAWRAKPVLLQTAVALLIFVAGAAAGRLLPSSFSTPQDVTLASLTTDIPAQAKSAYLIYASEVRHPVEVGAGEQQHLATWLGKRLGYPFTIPDLSKIGYDLVGGRLIPVSGKPGAMLMYQDKTGRRVTVLIGHNEENRTTSFRMASADGIETFYWIDNELGYAVSAELTRDEVQAIAEECYRQFPT
;
A
#
# COMPACT_ATOMS: atom_id res chain seq x y z
N MET A 1 39.56 -6.72 23.08
CA MET A 1 40.47 -5.78 22.38
C MET A 1 40.51 -6.16 20.92
N LYS A 2 39.80 -5.43 20.04
CA LYS A 2 39.85 -5.61 18.58
C LYS A 2 41.28 -5.22 18.12
N ARG A 3 41.86 -6.00 17.18
CA ARG A 3 43.12 -5.60 16.56
C ARG A 3 42.92 -4.37 15.67
N PRO A 4 43.84 -3.38 15.64
CA PRO A 4 43.75 -2.19 14.82
C PRO A 4 43.50 -2.44 13.33
N ASP A 5 43.99 -3.60 12.85
CA ASP A 5 43.84 -4.00 11.43
C ASP A 5 42.43 -4.51 11.06
N ALA A 6 41.50 -4.59 12.02
CA ALA A 6 40.17 -5.12 11.86
C ALA A 6 39.05 -4.05 12.04
N ILE A 7 39.42 -2.75 12.03
CA ILE A 7 38.41 -1.68 12.08
C ILE A 7 37.67 -1.62 10.73
N THR A 8 36.36 -1.77 10.79
CA THR A 8 35.45 -1.78 9.65
C THR A 8 34.73 -0.44 9.51
N GLU A 9 34.08 -0.20 8.39
CA GLU A 9 33.23 0.98 8.19
C GLU A 9 32.08 1.05 9.21
N ASP A 10 31.51 -0.08 9.61
CA ASP A 10 30.47 -0.15 10.67
C ASP A 10 31.02 0.32 12.03
N ASP A 11 32.30 0.03 12.34
CA ASP A 11 32.91 0.53 13.57
C ASP A 11 33.12 2.05 13.53
N LEU A 12 33.40 2.63 12.35
CA LEU A 12 33.49 4.08 12.16
C LEU A 12 32.11 4.75 12.29
N HIS A 13 31.05 4.16 11.76
CA HIS A 13 29.70 4.65 11.97
C HIS A 13 29.27 4.58 13.43
N ALA A 14 29.52 3.45 14.10
CA ALA A 14 29.25 3.31 15.54
C ALA A 14 30.03 4.33 16.39
N TYR A 15 31.26 4.70 15.96
CA TYR A 15 32.05 5.74 16.59
C TYR A 15 31.41 7.12 16.45
N VAL A 16 30.91 7.48 15.25
CA VAL A 16 30.20 8.75 15.01
C VAL A 16 28.93 8.84 15.84
N ASP A 17 28.21 7.73 15.98
CA ASP A 17 26.95 7.66 16.70
C ASP A 17 27.14 7.53 18.23
N GLY A 18 28.37 7.37 18.71
CA GLY A 18 28.67 7.25 20.14
C GLY A 18 28.24 5.91 20.75
N LEU A 19 28.14 4.86 19.93
CA LEU A 19 27.64 3.54 20.33
C LEU A 19 28.77 2.55 20.70
N LEU A 20 30.03 2.94 20.60
CA LEU A 20 31.18 2.11 20.95
C LEU A 20 31.41 2.07 22.47
N SER A 21 31.95 0.95 22.95
CA SER A 21 32.55 0.86 24.29
C SER A 21 33.80 1.74 24.37
N ASP A 22 34.26 2.06 25.59
CA ASP A 22 35.44 2.90 25.79
C ASP A 22 36.70 2.25 25.20
N ASP A 23 36.84 0.92 25.30
CA ASP A 23 37.96 0.18 24.72
C ASP A 23 37.93 0.19 23.19
N ASP A 24 36.78 -0.03 22.58
CA ASP A 24 36.61 0.00 21.11
C ASP A 24 36.81 1.41 20.56
N ARG A 25 36.34 2.44 21.28
CA ARG A 25 36.56 3.84 20.94
C ARG A 25 38.08 4.18 20.88
N ALA A 26 38.81 3.79 21.92
CA ALA A 26 40.26 4.02 21.96
C ALA A 26 40.98 3.32 20.80
N ALA A 27 40.53 2.11 20.42
CA ALA A 27 41.07 1.40 19.28
C ALA A 27 40.79 2.10 17.94
N VAL A 28 39.57 2.64 17.74
CA VAL A 28 39.21 3.41 16.55
C VAL A 28 39.99 4.73 16.49
N GLU A 29 40.15 5.43 17.62
CA GLU A 29 40.92 6.68 17.68
C GLU A 29 42.37 6.46 17.34
N ALA A 30 43.02 5.40 17.86
CA ALA A 30 44.39 5.04 17.51
C ALA A 30 44.51 4.69 16.01
N TRP A 31 43.56 3.99 15.45
CA TRP A 31 43.53 3.63 14.02
C TRP A 31 43.38 4.87 13.12
N LEU A 32 42.51 5.82 13.50
CA LEU A 32 42.29 7.08 12.78
C LEU A 32 43.50 8.00 12.81
N ALA A 33 44.25 8.03 13.92
CA ALA A 33 45.45 8.86 14.05
C ALA A 33 46.53 8.57 12.99
N GLU A 34 46.53 7.34 12.47
CA GLU A 34 47.46 6.92 11.41
C GLU A 34 46.89 7.12 9.99
N ARG A 35 45.60 7.56 9.87
CA ARG A 35 44.87 7.63 8.59
C ARG A 35 44.12 8.95 8.42
N PRO A 36 44.82 10.03 8.00
CA PRO A 36 44.22 11.38 7.93
C PRO A 36 43.04 11.48 6.94
N GLU A 37 42.99 10.64 5.89
CA GLU A 37 41.85 10.61 4.94
C GLU A 37 40.60 10.06 5.62
N GLU A 38 40.70 9.00 6.40
CA GLU A 38 39.57 8.43 7.14
C GLU A 38 39.15 9.32 8.29
N GLN A 39 40.08 9.99 8.92
CA GLN A 39 39.78 10.99 9.95
C GLN A 39 38.97 12.15 9.37
N ALA A 40 39.33 12.66 8.20
CA ALA A 40 38.56 13.72 7.51
C ALA A 40 37.15 13.25 7.15
N ARG A 41 37.00 12.01 6.71
CA ARG A 41 35.71 11.39 6.39
C ARG A 41 34.81 11.26 7.62
N VAL A 42 35.33 10.80 8.74
CA VAL A 42 34.61 10.69 10.01
C VAL A 42 34.20 12.06 10.53
N GLU A 43 35.02 13.07 10.38
CA GLU A 43 34.72 14.43 10.76
C GLU A 43 33.59 15.04 9.92
N GLU A 44 33.56 14.73 8.62
CA GLU A 44 32.45 15.11 7.74
C GLU A 44 31.11 14.46 8.17
N TRP A 45 31.13 13.18 8.52
CA TRP A 45 29.96 12.49 9.03
C TRP A 45 29.45 13.09 10.35
N ARG A 46 30.36 13.47 11.27
CA ARG A 46 29.99 14.17 12.51
C ARG A 46 29.29 15.50 12.23
N LYS A 47 29.81 16.30 11.30
CA LYS A 47 29.17 17.55 10.90
C LYS A 47 27.78 17.32 10.35
N GLN A 48 27.59 16.31 9.50
CA GLN A 48 26.29 15.97 8.96
C GLN A 48 25.33 15.52 10.08
N ALA A 49 25.77 14.67 11.00
CA ALA A 49 24.97 14.24 12.14
C ALA A 49 24.56 15.41 13.05
N ASP A 50 25.45 16.38 13.28
CA ASP A 50 25.16 17.56 14.08
C ASP A 50 24.17 18.51 13.39
N ILE A 51 24.27 18.69 12.07
CA ILE A 51 23.30 19.45 11.30
C ILE A 51 21.90 18.81 11.44
N LEU A 52 21.79 17.48 11.30
CA LEU A 52 20.54 16.75 11.46
C LEU A 52 19.98 16.89 12.88
N ARG A 53 20.83 16.66 13.92
CA ARG A 53 20.38 16.81 15.31
C ARG A 53 19.86 18.23 15.60
N ASN A 54 20.54 19.25 15.08
CA ASN A 54 20.10 20.64 15.25
C ASN A 54 18.80 20.93 14.47
N ALA A 55 18.66 20.43 13.25
CA ALA A 55 17.45 20.61 12.46
C ALA A 55 16.22 19.95 13.12
N PHE A 56 16.41 18.82 13.80
CA PHE A 56 15.36 18.07 14.48
C PHE A 56 15.31 18.29 16.01
N ALA A 57 16.06 19.26 16.54
CA ALA A 57 16.13 19.52 17.99
C ALA A 57 14.75 19.78 18.63
N SER A 58 13.82 20.40 17.89
CA SER A 58 12.45 20.64 18.35
C SER A 58 11.63 19.36 18.53
N TYR A 59 12.02 18.26 17.89
CA TYR A 59 11.37 16.96 18.00
C TYR A 59 12.05 16.02 19.02
N ALA A 60 13.20 16.42 19.56
CA ALA A 60 13.94 15.62 20.54
C ALA A 60 13.31 15.64 21.94
N ALA A 61 12.40 16.60 22.21
CA ALA A 61 11.67 16.63 23.47
C ALA A 61 10.60 15.52 23.48
N ALA A 62 10.72 14.58 24.44
CA ALA A 62 9.72 13.55 24.65
C ALA A 62 8.33 14.16 24.87
N HIS A 63 7.37 13.82 24.04
CA HIS A 63 6.00 14.27 24.20
C HIS A 63 5.30 13.45 25.28
N PRO A 64 4.42 14.03 26.12
CA PRO A 64 3.74 13.26 27.19
C PRO A 64 2.99 12.01 26.70
N HIS A 65 2.67 11.95 25.39
CA HIS A 65 1.97 10.81 24.77
C HIS A 65 2.90 9.72 24.21
N ASP A 66 4.22 9.97 24.10
CA ASP A 66 5.16 9.01 23.50
C ASP A 66 5.26 7.72 24.31
N ALA A 67 5.24 7.84 25.65
CA ALA A 67 5.23 6.70 26.55
C ALA A 67 4.00 5.79 26.37
N SER A 68 2.85 6.35 25.95
CA SER A 68 1.63 5.59 25.71
C SER A 68 1.68 4.79 24.39
N MET A 69 2.50 5.22 23.42
CA MET A 69 2.71 4.51 22.16
C MET A 69 3.65 3.31 22.30
N LEU A 70 4.58 3.38 23.27
CA LEU A 70 5.58 2.34 23.49
C LEU A 70 5.16 1.30 24.54
N SER A 71 4.14 1.59 25.37
CA SER A 71 3.65 0.67 26.36
C SER A 71 2.62 -0.27 25.73
N PRO A 72 2.84 -1.60 25.70
CA PRO A 72 1.73 -2.53 25.49
C PRO A 72 0.72 -2.25 26.58
N GLN A 73 -0.51 -1.90 26.22
CA GLN A 73 -1.61 -1.76 27.18
C GLN A 73 -1.90 -3.14 27.78
N THR A 74 -1.12 -3.53 28.77
CA THR A 74 -1.52 -4.58 29.69
C THR A 74 -2.64 -3.97 30.53
N ARG A 75 -3.87 -4.18 30.10
CA ARG A 75 -5.03 -3.99 30.94
C ARG A 75 -4.88 -5.01 32.09
N ASP A 76 -4.29 -4.55 33.17
CA ASP A 76 -4.40 -5.24 34.47
C ASP A 76 -5.88 -5.24 34.85
N ARG A 77 -6.58 -6.25 34.35
CA ARG A 77 -7.92 -6.58 34.76
C ARG A 77 -7.80 -7.30 36.12
N ALA A 78 -7.66 -6.50 37.19
CA ALA A 78 -7.87 -6.99 38.52
C ALA A 78 -9.31 -7.51 38.60
N TRP A 79 -9.45 -8.81 38.38
CA TRP A 79 -10.70 -9.54 38.54
C TRP A 79 -11.02 -9.63 40.04
N ARG A 80 -11.71 -8.61 40.53
CA ARG A 80 -12.41 -8.76 41.81
C ARG A 80 -13.51 -9.79 41.58
N ALA A 81 -13.29 -10.99 42.08
CA ALA A 81 -14.28 -12.06 42.16
C ALA A 81 -15.47 -11.59 43.02
N LYS A 82 -16.53 -11.12 42.39
CA LYS A 82 -17.86 -10.96 42.98
C LYS A 82 -18.73 -12.11 42.49
N PRO A 83 -19.77 -12.50 43.22
CA PRO A 83 -20.45 -13.80 43.07
C PRO A 83 -21.03 -13.94 41.66
N VAL A 84 -20.35 -14.76 40.87
CA VAL A 84 -20.57 -14.99 39.41
C VAL A 84 -21.89 -15.72 39.14
N LEU A 85 -22.46 -16.43 40.11
CA LEU A 85 -23.63 -17.29 39.93
C LEU A 85 -24.94 -16.56 39.59
N LEU A 86 -25.15 -15.32 40.07
CA LEU A 86 -26.37 -14.58 39.74
C LEU A 86 -26.26 -13.84 38.40
N GLN A 87 -25.04 -13.42 38.01
CA GLN A 87 -24.80 -12.73 36.74
C GLN A 87 -24.83 -13.67 35.53
N THR A 88 -24.41 -14.93 35.71
CA THR A 88 -24.49 -15.94 34.65
C THR A 88 -25.92 -16.36 34.33
N ALA A 89 -26.81 -16.42 35.32
CA ALA A 89 -28.21 -16.75 35.12
C ALA A 89 -28.96 -15.63 34.34
N VAL A 90 -28.67 -14.36 34.63
CA VAL A 90 -29.26 -13.21 33.93
C VAL A 90 -28.69 -13.12 32.48
N ALA A 91 -27.39 -13.37 32.28
CA ALA A 91 -26.81 -13.38 30.98
C ALA A 91 -27.35 -14.52 30.08
N LEU A 92 -27.59 -15.69 30.67
CA LEU A 92 -28.20 -16.82 29.95
C LEU A 92 -29.66 -16.55 29.56
N LEU A 93 -30.44 -15.89 30.42
CA LEU A 93 -31.82 -15.49 30.15
C LEU A 93 -31.89 -14.46 29.03
N ILE A 94 -31.00 -13.47 29.03
CA ILE A 94 -30.90 -12.45 27.95
C ILE A 94 -30.46 -13.11 26.65
N PHE A 95 -29.54 -14.06 26.67
CA PHE A 95 -29.08 -14.81 25.53
C PHE A 95 -30.20 -15.66 24.90
N VAL A 96 -30.96 -16.40 25.73
CA VAL A 96 -32.07 -17.23 25.24
C VAL A 96 -33.22 -16.35 24.72
N ALA A 97 -33.55 -15.26 25.41
CA ALA A 97 -34.55 -14.31 24.93
C ALA A 97 -34.12 -13.60 23.63
N GLY A 98 -32.85 -13.24 23.52
CA GLY A 98 -32.27 -12.66 22.28
C GLY A 98 -32.25 -13.63 21.12
N ALA A 99 -31.93 -14.91 21.35
CA ALA A 99 -31.94 -15.94 20.34
C ALA A 99 -33.36 -16.30 19.86
N ALA A 100 -34.36 -16.26 20.76
CA ALA A 100 -35.76 -16.45 20.39
C ALA A 100 -36.33 -15.25 19.63
N ALA A 101 -36.03 -14.03 20.05
CA ALA A 101 -36.42 -12.81 19.36
C ALA A 101 -35.72 -12.67 17.98
N GLY A 102 -34.47 -13.06 17.87
CA GLY A 102 -33.73 -13.02 16.60
C GLY A 102 -34.25 -13.98 15.53
N ARG A 103 -34.99 -15.03 15.91
CA ARG A 103 -35.64 -15.93 14.95
C ARG A 103 -36.99 -15.42 14.43
N LEU A 104 -37.62 -14.48 15.14
CA LEU A 104 -38.94 -13.92 14.81
C LEU A 104 -38.90 -12.57 14.11
N LEU A 105 -37.72 -11.91 14.09
CA LEU A 105 -37.54 -10.68 13.32
C LEU A 105 -37.01 -11.02 11.93
N PRO A 106 -37.65 -10.52 10.84
CA PRO A 106 -37.05 -10.64 9.52
C PRO A 106 -35.70 -9.92 9.52
N SER A 107 -34.67 -10.59 8.98
CA SER A 107 -33.30 -10.13 8.90
C SER A 107 -33.14 -8.90 7.99
N SER A 108 -33.64 -7.76 8.45
CA SER A 108 -33.46 -6.45 7.81
C SER A 108 -32.30 -5.64 8.43
N PHE A 109 -31.62 -6.21 9.42
CA PHE A 109 -30.37 -5.64 9.87
C PHE A 109 -29.26 -6.22 9.01
N SER A 110 -28.91 -5.51 7.95
CA SER A 110 -27.61 -5.66 7.31
C SER A 110 -26.55 -5.49 8.42
N THR A 111 -25.95 -6.58 8.86
CA THR A 111 -24.74 -6.53 9.67
C THR A 111 -23.80 -5.57 8.97
N PRO A 112 -23.19 -4.60 9.70
CA PRO A 112 -22.01 -3.94 9.17
C PRO A 112 -21.05 -5.06 8.80
N GLN A 113 -20.74 -5.22 7.52
CA GLN A 113 -19.70 -6.13 7.12
C GLN A 113 -18.47 -5.71 7.91
N ASP A 114 -18.00 -6.58 8.80
CA ASP A 114 -16.65 -6.48 9.34
C ASP A 114 -15.72 -6.41 8.14
N VAL A 115 -15.35 -5.18 7.79
CA VAL A 115 -14.32 -4.92 6.79
C VAL A 115 -13.02 -5.33 7.46
N THR A 116 -12.73 -6.61 7.43
CA THR A 116 -11.44 -7.14 7.83
C THR A 116 -10.42 -6.50 6.89
N LEU A 117 -9.33 -5.97 7.44
CA LEU A 117 -8.21 -5.41 6.65
C LEU A 117 -7.76 -6.35 5.51
N ALA A 118 -7.96 -7.66 5.67
CA ALA A 118 -7.73 -8.67 4.64
C ALA A 118 -8.70 -8.55 3.44
N SER A 119 -9.96 -8.09 3.63
CA SER A 119 -10.90 -7.92 2.51
C SER A 119 -10.60 -6.66 1.69
N LEU A 120 -9.94 -5.65 2.27
CA LEU A 120 -9.52 -4.45 1.54
C LEU A 120 -8.35 -4.72 0.58
N THR A 121 -7.53 -5.74 0.86
CA THR A 121 -6.38 -6.09 0.01
C THR A 121 -6.74 -6.95 -1.20
N THR A 122 -7.92 -7.59 -1.21
CA THR A 122 -8.35 -8.49 -2.29
C THR A 122 -9.42 -7.86 -3.20
N ASP A 123 -9.93 -6.68 -2.85
CA ASP A 123 -11.01 -6.01 -3.58
C ASP A 123 -10.43 -5.17 -4.74
N ILE A 124 -10.42 -5.75 -5.95
CA ILE A 124 -9.95 -5.11 -7.18
C ILE A 124 -10.62 -3.77 -7.44
N PRO A 125 -11.98 -3.62 -7.36
CA PRO A 125 -12.62 -2.33 -7.57
C PRO A 125 -12.19 -1.25 -6.58
N ALA A 126 -12.01 -1.57 -5.32
CA ALA A 126 -11.53 -0.60 -4.32
C ALA A 126 -10.08 -0.16 -4.61
N GLN A 127 -9.23 -1.08 -5.03
CA GLN A 127 -7.85 -0.77 -5.42
C GLN A 127 -7.81 0.06 -6.71
N ALA A 128 -8.66 -0.27 -7.70
CA ALA A 128 -8.76 0.47 -8.96
C ALA A 128 -9.26 1.91 -8.73
N LYS A 129 -10.29 2.09 -7.90
CA LYS A 129 -10.75 3.41 -7.49
C LYS A 129 -9.65 4.21 -6.79
N SER A 130 -8.94 3.60 -5.85
CA SER A 130 -7.84 4.25 -5.13
C SER A 130 -6.72 4.67 -6.09
N ALA A 131 -6.34 3.82 -7.03
CA ALA A 131 -5.37 4.15 -8.06
C ALA A 131 -5.86 5.30 -8.95
N TYR A 132 -7.11 5.30 -9.36
CA TYR A 132 -7.70 6.40 -10.13
C TYR A 132 -7.62 7.71 -9.35
N LEU A 133 -8.08 7.76 -8.11
CA LEU A 133 -8.09 8.97 -7.28
C LEU A 133 -6.69 9.55 -7.07
N ILE A 134 -5.68 8.69 -6.92
CA ILE A 134 -4.29 9.12 -6.70
C ILE A 134 -3.67 9.65 -8.00
N TYR A 135 -3.81 8.91 -9.10
CA TYR A 135 -3.02 9.16 -10.31
C TYR A 135 -3.76 9.92 -11.40
N ALA A 136 -5.11 9.88 -11.45
CA ALA A 136 -5.85 10.62 -12.46
C ALA A 136 -5.79 12.14 -12.27
N SER A 137 -5.56 12.60 -11.03
CA SER A 137 -5.36 14.02 -10.72
C SER A 137 -3.90 14.48 -10.88
N GLU A 138 -2.94 13.54 -10.99
CA GLU A 138 -1.52 13.87 -11.10
C GLU A 138 -1.19 14.48 -12.47
N VAL A 139 -0.58 15.68 -12.46
CA VAL A 139 -0.28 16.42 -13.69
C VAL A 139 1.12 16.14 -14.19
N ARG A 140 2.09 16.08 -13.29
CA ARG A 140 3.51 16.03 -13.67
C ARG A 140 4.02 14.62 -13.91
N HIS A 141 3.58 13.64 -13.13
CA HIS A 141 4.04 12.25 -13.17
C HIS A 141 2.88 11.25 -13.10
N PRO A 142 1.89 11.32 -14.02
CA PRO A 142 0.73 10.44 -13.98
C PRO A 142 1.09 8.98 -14.30
N VAL A 143 2.18 8.77 -15.05
CA VAL A 143 2.67 7.47 -15.49
C VAL A 143 4.18 7.38 -15.33
N GLU A 144 4.74 6.17 -15.35
CA GLU A 144 6.18 5.91 -15.29
C GLU A 144 6.79 5.81 -16.69
N VAL A 145 6.06 5.17 -17.62
CA VAL A 145 6.44 5.03 -19.01
C VAL A 145 5.35 5.65 -19.87
N GLY A 146 5.70 6.63 -20.69
CA GLY A 146 4.76 7.34 -21.55
C GLY A 146 4.37 6.58 -22.81
N ALA A 147 3.30 7.04 -23.47
CA ALA A 147 2.77 6.44 -24.70
C ALA A 147 3.78 6.37 -25.86
N GLY A 148 4.78 7.26 -25.87
CA GLY A 148 5.85 7.22 -26.90
C GLY A 148 6.71 5.95 -26.84
N GLU A 149 6.69 5.22 -25.74
CA GLU A 149 7.45 3.98 -25.51
C GLU A 149 6.53 2.76 -25.32
N GLN A 150 5.42 2.71 -26.03
CA GLN A 150 4.37 1.70 -25.86
C GLN A 150 4.88 0.26 -25.94
N GLN A 151 5.79 -0.05 -26.84
CA GLN A 151 6.36 -1.39 -26.97
C GLN A 151 7.23 -1.75 -25.76
N HIS A 152 8.01 -0.80 -25.25
CA HIS A 152 8.77 -0.97 -24.02
C HIS A 152 7.84 -1.18 -22.83
N LEU A 153 6.80 -0.36 -22.71
CA LEU A 153 5.78 -0.44 -21.66
C LEU A 153 5.12 -1.82 -21.62
N ALA A 154 4.66 -2.33 -22.76
CA ALA A 154 4.04 -3.66 -22.85
C ALA A 154 5.00 -4.77 -22.43
N THR A 155 6.24 -4.74 -22.91
CA THR A 155 7.25 -5.75 -22.56
C THR A 155 7.63 -5.71 -21.10
N TRP A 156 7.81 -4.51 -20.56
CA TRP A 156 8.20 -4.31 -19.17
C TRP A 156 7.09 -4.74 -18.19
N LEU A 157 5.85 -4.29 -18.42
CA LEU A 157 4.72 -4.68 -17.59
C LEU A 157 4.45 -6.19 -17.69
N GLY A 158 4.51 -6.78 -18.88
CA GLY A 158 4.34 -8.22 -19.07
C GLY A 158 5.36 -9.04 -18.28
N LYS A 159 6.64 -8.63 -18.25
CA LYS A 159 7.68 -9.27 -17.42
C LYS A 159 7.39 -9.14 -15.93
N ARG A 160 6.85 -8.02 -15.48
CA ARG A 160 6.53 -7.77 -14.06
C ARG A 160 5.30 -8.54 -13.59
N LEU A 161 4.30 -8.66 -14.47
CA LEU A 161 3.07 -9.43 -14.20
C LEU A 161 3.28 -10.94 -14.38
N GLY A 162 4.30 -11.37 -15.12
CA GLY A 162 4.51 -12.78 -15.46
C GLY A 162 3.57 -13.30 -16.54
N TYR A 163 2.85 -12.43 -17.26
CA TYR A 163 1.87 -12.77 -18.30
C TYR A 163 2.11 -11.97 -19.58
N PRO A 164 1.72 -12.50 -20.76
CA PRO A 164 1.66 -11.72 -21.99
C PRO A 164 0.79 -10.48 -21.77
N PHE A 165 1.30 -9.32 -22.10
CA PHE A 165 0.64 -8.06 -21.83
C PHE A 165 0.40 -7.30 -23.15
N THR A 166 -0.86 -7.00 -23.42
CA THR A 166 -1.29 -6.18 -24.55
C THR A 166 -1.86 -4.87 -24.01
N ILE A 167 -1.48 -3.75 -24.61
CA ILE A 167 -2.04 -2.44 -24.29
C ILE A 167 -3.24 -2.21 -25.22
N PRO A 168 -4.47 -2.09 -24.70
CA PRO A 168 -5.65 -1.84 -25.53
C PRO A 168 -5.56 -0.53 -26.30
N ASP A 169 -5.94 -0.55 -27.56
CA ASP A 169 -6.12 0.66 -28.38
C ASP A 169 -7.55 1.19 -28.23
N LEU A 170 -7.68 2.29 -27.51
CA LEU A 170 -8.97 2.96 -27.27
C LEU A 170 -9.18 4.19 -28.17
N SER A 171 -8.30 4.45 -29.12
CA SER A 171 -8.35 5.64 -30.00
C SER A 171 -9.64 5.72 -30.79
N LYS A 172 -10.19 4.56 -31.21
CA LYS A 172 -11.47 4.47 -31.93
C LYS A 172 -12.68 4.97 -31.15
N ILE A 173 -12.59 4.93 -29.82
CA ILE A 173 -13.63 5.43 -28.92
C ILE A 173 -13.22 6.75 -28.25
N GLY A 174 -12.17 7.40 -28.76
CA GLY A 174 -11.80 8.76 -28.40
C GLY A 174 -10.85 8.90 -27.21
N TYR A 175 -10.19 7.83 -26.79
CA TYR A 175 -9.23 7.85 -25.68
C TYR A 175 -7.83 7.49 -26.18
N ASP A 176 -6.89 8.39 -25.99
CA ASP A 176 -5.49 8.19 -26.31
C ASP A 176 -4.72 7.69 -25.09
N LEU A 177 -3.78 6.77 -25.28
CA LEU A 177 -2.90 6.30 -24.22
C LEU A 177 -2.01 7.44 -23.72
N VAL A 178 -1.99 7.69 -22.43
CA VAL A 178 -1.03 8.57 -21.75
C VAL A 178 0.24 7.80 -21.41
N GLY A 179 0.09 6.56 -20.97
CA GLY A 179 1.16 5.65 -20.58
C GLY A 179 0.73 4.65 -19.53
N GLY A 180 1.70 4.11 -18.82
CA GLY A 180 1.43 3.14 -17.75
C GLY A 180 2.44 3.19 -16.62
N ARG A 181 2.13 2.47 -15.57
CA ARG A 181 2.96 2.32 -14.39
C ARG A 181 2.76 0.99 -13.68
N LEU A 182 3.77 0.60 -12.93
CA LEU A 182 3.68 -0.53 -12.02
C LEU A 182 3.07 -0.08 -10.68
N ILE A 183 2.10 -0.82 -10.19
CA ILE A 183 1.49 -0.56 -8.88
C ILE A 183 1.28 -1.87 -8.13
N PRO A 184 1.27 -1.88 -6.79
CA PRO A 184 0.91 -3.06 -6.04
C PRO A 184 -0.61 -3.31 -6.14
N VAL A 185 -0.99 -4.55 -6.47
CA VAL A 185 -2.37 -5.03 -6.44
C VAL A 185 -2.40 -6.31 -5.63
N SER A 186 -3.13 -6.31 -4.52
CA SER A 186 -3.22 -7.45 -3.58
C SER A 186 -1.85 -7.98 -3.14
N GLY A 187 -0.89 -7.07 -2.91
CA GLY A 187 0.46 -7.41 -2.47
C GLY A 187 1.38 -8.00 -3.56
N LYS A 188 0.91 -8.07 -4.80
CA LYS A 188 1.68 -8.54 -5.97
C LYS A 188 1.88 -7.39 -6.98
N PRO A 189 2.83 -7.54 -7.93
CA PRO A 189 2.94 -6.58 -9.02
C PRO A 189 1.65 -6.51 -9.83
N GLY A 190 1.17 -5.31 -10.08
CA GLY A 190 0.06 -5.01 -10.97
C GLY A 190 0.43 -3.88 -11.93
N ALA A 191 -0.35 -3.68 -12.94
CA ALA A 191 -0.19 -2.62 -13.93
C ALA A 191 -1.38 -1.65 -13.90
N MET A 192 -1.10 -0.39 -14.10
CA MET A 192 -2.11 0.62 -14.38
C MET A 192 -1.77 1.30 -15.70
N LEU A 193 -2.69 1.26 -16.65
CA LEU A 193 -2.66 2.06 -17.85
C LEU A 193 -3.54 3.30 -17.66
N MET A 194 -3.12 4.41 -18.20
CA MET A 194 -3.89 5.65 -18.17
C MET A 194 -4.18 6.11 -19.60
N TYR A 195 -5.43 6.46 -19.82
CA TYR A 195 -5.91 7.03 -21.08
C TYR A 195 -6.54 8.39 -20.82
N GLN A 196 -6.60 9.23 -21.84
CA GLN A 196 -7.17 10.56 -21.76
C GLN A 196 -7.92 10.90 -23.04
N ASP A 197 -9.09 11.52 -22.93
CA ASP A 197 -9.80 12.06 -24.08
C ASP A 197 -9.34 13.48 -24.46
N LYS A 198 -9.87 14.02 -25.54
CA LYS A 198 -9.50 15.37 -26.02
C LYS A 198 -9.92 16.49 -25.08
N THR A 199 -10.81 16.24 -24.13
CA THR A 199 -11.25 17.21 -23.12
C THR A 199 -10.40 17.16 -21.84
N GLY A 200 -9.51 16.18 -21.73
CA GLY A 200 -8.66 15.99 -20.56
C GLY A 200 -9.25 15.01 -19.52
N ARG A 201 -10.41 14.38 -19.79
CA ARG A 201 -10.99 13.38 -18.88
C ARG A 201 -10.16 12.11 -18.96
N ARG A 202 -9.81 11.58 -17.79
CA ARG A 202 -8.93 10.43 -17.66
C ARG A 202 -9.69 9.16 -17.34
N VAL A 203 -9.15 8.06 -17.84
CA VAL A 203 -9.60 6.69 -17.55
C VAL A 203 -8.39 5.87 -17.13
N THR A 204 -8.52 5.06 -16.11
CA THR A 204 -7.47 4.11 -15.71
C THR A 204 -7.94 2.68 -15.93
N VAL A 205 -7.03 1.85 -16.41
CA VAL A 205 -7.21 0.40 -16.54
C VAL A 205 -6.21 -0.28 -15.62
N LEU A 206 -6.71 -0.90 -14.56
CA LEU A 206 -5.95 -1.66 -13.60
C LEU A 206 -5.92 -3.12 -14.02
N ILE A 207 -4.76 -3.75 -13.94
CA ILE A 207 -4.56 -5.17 -14.15
C ILE A 207 -3.73 -5.71 -12.98
N GLY A 208 -4.17 -6.78 -12.35
CA GLY A 208 -3.43 -7.38 -11.25
C GLY A 208 -3.82 -8.83 -10.99
N HIS A 209 -3.01 -9.52 -10.20
CA HIS A 209 -3.32 -10.88 -9.82
C HIS A 209 -4.57 -10.96 -8.95
N ASN A 210 -5.41 -11.95 -9.23
CA ASN A 210 -6.54 -12.32 -8.41
C ASN A 210 -6.34 -13.73 -7.85
N GLU A 211 -6.33 -13.86 -6.53
CA GLU A 211 -6.11 -15.15 -5.85
C GLU A 211 -7.33 -16.07 -5.86
N GLU A 212 -8.51 -15.52 -6.09
CA GLU A 212 -9.75 -16.31 -6.08
C GLU A 212 -9.87 -17.23 -7.30
N ASN A 213 -9.07 -17.03 -8.33
CA ASN A 213 -9.01 -17.84 -9.56
C ASN A 213 -10.40 -18.19 -10.11
N ARG A 214 -11.31 -17.20 -10.11
CA ARG A 214 -12.69 -17.35 -10.57
C ARG A 214 -12.92 -16.42 -11.74
N THR A 215 -13.20 -16.99 -12.90
CA THR A 215 -13.71 -16.19 -14.01
C THR A 215 -15.07 -15.63 -13.63
N THR A 216 -15.23 -14.32 -13.72
CA THR A 216 -16.49 -13.65 -13.42
C THR A 216 -16.98 -12.88 -14.64
N SER A 217 -18.31 -12.82 -14.78
CA SER A 217 -18.93 -11.86 -15.68
C SER A 217 -18.56 -10.43 -15.26
N PHE A 218 -18.78 -9.47 -16.14
CA PHE A 218 -18.64 -8.05 -15.83
C PHE A 218 -19.46 -7.67 -14.60
N ARG A 219 -18.80 -6.98 -13.69
CA ARG A 219 -19.39 -6.41 -12.49
C ARG A 219 -19.13 -4.92 -12.44
N MET A 220 -19.91 -4.21 -11.66
CA MET A 220 -19.81 -2.79 -11.50
C MET A 220 -19.78 -2.41 -10.03
N ALA A 221 -18.97 -1.43 -9.70
CA ALA A 221 -18.95 -0.72 -8.43
C ALA A 221 -19.02 0.79 -8.71
N SER A 222 -19.79 1.51 -7.90
CA SER A 222 -19.89 2.97 -7.95
C SER A 222 -19.64 3.51 -6.54
N ALA A 223 -18.64 4.38 -6.39
CA ALA A 223 -18.32 5.00 -5.10
C ALA A 223 -17.61 6.33 -5.31
N ASP A 224 -18.03 7.36 -4.56
CA ASP A 224 -17.46 8.72 -4.58
C ASP A 224 -17.43 9.37 -5.97
N GLY A 225 -18.44 9.10 -6.81
CA GLY A 225 -18.53 9.63 -8.17
C GLY A 225 -17.65 8.89 -9.19
N ILE A 226 -16.92 7.86 -8.77
CA ILE A 226 -16.12 7.02 -9.66
C ILE A 226 -16.88 5.75 -10.00
N GLU A 227 -17.08 5.53 -11.29
CA GLU A 227 -17.63 4.29 -11.83
C GLU A 227 -16.47 3.33 -12.15
N THR A 228 -16.60 2.08 -11.71
CA THR A 228 -15.60 1.03 -11.93
C THR A 228 -16.26 -0.20 -12.50
N PHE A 229 -15.91 -0.58 -13.72
CA PHE A 229 -16.25 -1.87 -14.31
C PHE A 229 -15.06 -2.82 -14.12
N TYR A 230 -15.33 -4.04 -13.63
CA TYR A 230 -14.29 -5.01 -13.41
C TYR A 230 -14.74 -6.43 -13.78
N TRP A 231 -13.77 -7.25 -14.12
CA TRP A 231 -13.95 -8.67 -14.39
C TRP A 231 -12.69 -9.43 -13.97
N ILE A 232 -12.84 -10.71 -13.81
CA ILE A 232 -11.76 -11.62 -13.51
C ILE A 232 -11.72 -12.65 -14.62
N ASP A 233 -10.55 -12.84 -15.19
CA ASP A 233 -10.29 -13.90 -16.15
C ASP A 233 -9.08 -14.70 -15.69
N ASN A 234 -9.34 -15.96 -15.32
CA ASN A 234 -8.35 -16.84 -14.68
C ASN A 234 -7.69 -16.18 -13.45
N GLU A 235 -6.38 -16.01 -13.48
CA GLU A 235 -5.59 -15.47 -12.37
C GLU A 235 -5.46 -13.95 -12.40
N LEU A 236 -6.02 -13.28 -13.42
CA LEU A 236 -5.94 -11.82 -13.57
C LEU A 236 -7.30 -11.17 -13.34
N GLY A 237 -7.26 -10.09 -12.60
CA GLY A 237 -8.37 -9.17 -12.46
C GLY A 237 -8.09 -7.88 -13.22
N TYR A 238 -9.12 -7.37 -13.83
CA TYR A 238 -9.12 -6.16 -14.64
C TYR A 238 -10.16 -5.19 -14.10
N ALA A 239 -9.84 -3.91 -14.06
CA ALA A 239 -10.80 -2.90 -13.68
C ALA A 239 -10.59 -1.61 -14.48
N VAL A 240 -11.66 -1.07 -15.03
CA VAL A 240 -11.70 0.23 -15.71
C VAL A 240 -12.41 1.21 -14.80
N SER A 241 -11.74 2.31 -14.43
CA SER A 241 -12.27 3.32 -13.50
C SER A 241 -12.17 4.70 -14.10
N ALA A 242 -13.25 5.47 -13.95
CA ALA A 242 -13.30 6.86 -14.38
C ALA A 242 -14.42 7.65 -13.67
N GLU A 243 -14.29 8.98 -13.67
CA GLU A 243 -15.37 9.93 -13.33
C GLU A 243 -16.18 10.23 -14.60
N LEU A 244 -16.89 9.21 -15.09
CA LEU A 244 -17.71 9.21 -16.28
C LEU A 244 -19.06 8.56 -15.95
N THR A 245 -19.99 8.62 -16.90
CA THR A 245 -21.25 7.89 -16.76
C THR A 245 -21.02 6.37 -16.84
N ARG A 246 -21.92 5.62 -16.23
CA ARG A 246 -21.89 4.17 -16.24
C ARG A 246 -21.74 3.57 -17.63
N ASP A 247 -22.53 4.07 -18.57
CA ASP A 247 -22.57 3.56 -19.95
C ASP A 247 -21.25 3.86 -20.69
N GLU A 248 -20.63 5.02 -20.42
CA GLU A 248 -19.32 5.36 -20.98
C GLU A 248 -18.24 4.42 -20.45
N VAL A 249 -18.18 4.17 -19.13
CA VAL A 249 -17.18 3.27 -18.54
C VAL A 249 -17.40 1.82 -18.99
N GLN A 250 -18.68 1.40 -19.13
CA GLN A 250 -19.00 0.09 -19.68
C GLN A 250 -18.48 -0.09 -21.10
N ALA A 251 -18.73 0.88 -21.98
CA ALA A 251 -18.26 0.80 -23.37
C ALA A 251 -16.73 0.72 -23.48
N ILE A 252 -16.02 1.45 -22.60
CA ILE A 252 -14.54 1.38 -22.53
C ILE A 252 -14.10 0.00 -22.00
N ALA A 253 -14.74 -0.53 -20.97
CA ALA A 253 -14.42 -1.84 -20.41
C ALA A 253 -14.65 -2.97 -21.44
N GLU A 254 -15.74 -2.92 -22.20
CA GLU A 254 -16.03 -3.87 -23.27
C GLU A 254 -14.98 -3.81 -24.40
N GLU A 255 -14.50 -2.61 -24.73
CA GLU A 255 -13.42 -2.44 -25.71
C GLU A 255 -12.10 -3.03 -25.19
N CYS A 256 -11.75 -2.77 -23.94
CA CYS A 256 -10.59 -3.36 -23.29
C CYS A 256 -10.69 -4.90 -23.28
N TYR A 257 -11.83 -5.45 -22.88
CA TYR A 257 -12.05 -6.90 -22.80
C TYR A 257 -11.82 -7.60 -24.15
N ARG A 258 -12.27 -7.00 -25.26
CA ARG A 258 -12.08 -7.56 -26.60
C ARG A 258 -10.61 -7.64 -27.04
N GLN A 259 -9.74 -6.84 -26.43
CA GLN A 259 -8.34 -6.70 -26.83
C GLN A 259 -7.37 -7.40 -25.88
N PHE A 260 -7.80 -7.70 -24.65
CA PHE A 260 -6.95 -8.50 -23.75
C PHE A 260 -6.94 -9.98 -24.20
N PRO A 261 -5.78 -10.67 -24.07
CA PRO A 261 -5.69 -12.08 -24.35
C PRO A 261 -6.54 -12.84 -23.31
N THR A 262 -7.44 -13.69 -23.80
CA THR A 262 -8.25 -14.63 -22.99
C THR A 262 -7.55 -15.95 -22.82
#